data_295a5102d831804e9381751ec097550c
#
_entry.id   295a5102d831804e9381751ec097550c
#
_cell.length_a   1.000
_cell.length_b   1.000
_cell.length_c   1.000
_cell.angle_alpha   90.00
_cell.angle_beta   90.00
_cell.angle_gamma   90.00
#
_symmetry.space_group_name_H-M   'P 1'
#
loop_
_entity.id
_entity.type
_entity.pdbx_description
1 polymer ?
#
loop_
_entity_poly.entity_id
_entity_poly.type
_entity_poly.pdbx_seq_one_letter_code
_entity_poly.pdbx_strand_id
1 'polypeptide(L)'
;MVHGTRNNKLLHFFSRHALVRMAVIYGLLTMIYSCNSNYTPKPKGYFKINFPEKKYQLFDQPGYPYTFEYPLYANVVKDSTFFGEATENPWWININFPQFNGRIYVSYKEIGKNKFDKLINDAFNLTNKHNSKANSIDESRIETSNNIHGMFFNVGGDVATANQFFLTDSTKHFLRGALYFDAAPNADSLAIVNKFLLDDMKHLINSFKWK
;
A
#
# COMPACT_ATOMS: atom_id res chain seq x y z
N MET A 1 -18.92 6.74 95.70
CA MET A 1 -17.90 6.34 94.72
C MET A 1 -18.54 5.72 93.54
N VAL A 2 -18.89 6.44 92.52
CA VAL A 2 -19.34 5.91 91.22
C VAL A 2 -18.92 6.92 90.14
N HIS A 3 -17.73 6.75 89.57
CA HIS A 3 -17.36 7.43 88.35
C HIS A 3 -16.19 6.64 87.74
N GLY A 4 -16.43 5.90 86.66
CA GLY A 4 -15.29 5.26 85.99
C GLY A 4 -15.59 4.33 84.79
N THR A 5 -16.87 4.08 84.46
CA THR A 5 -17.13 3.07 83.40
C THR A 5 -17.73 3.58 82.09
N ARG A 6 -18.01 4.88 81.98
CA ARG A 6 -18.69 5.44 80.80
C ARG A 6 -17.75 5.86 79.64
N ASN A 7 -16.47 6.16 79.93
CA ASN A 7 -15.51 6.68 78.94
C ASN A 7 -14.87 5.59 78.08
N ASN A 8 -14.75 4.38 78.55
CA ASN A 8 -14.06 3.31 77.80
C ASN A 8 -14.89 2.76 76.60
N LYS A 9 -16.24 2.78 76.68
CA LYS A 9 -17.08 2.31 75.56
C LYS A 9 -17.12 3.30 74.39
N LEU A 10 -17.03 4.57 74.64
CA LEU A 10 -17.01 5.61 73.62
C LEU A 10 -15.64 5.58 72.85
N LEU A 11 -14.54 5.41 73.55
CA LEU A 11 -13.22 5.30 72.94
C LEU A 11 -13.08 4.05 72.06
N HIS A 12 -13.62 2.93 72.49
CA HIS A 12 -13.67 1.72 71.67
C HIS A 12 -14.57 1.83 70.44
N PHE A 13 -15.69 2.54 70.57
CA PHE A 13 -16.61 2.78 69.43
C PHE A 13 -15.96 3.67 68.36
N PHE A 14 -15.33 4.77 68.77
CA PHE A 14 -14.59 5.62 67.82
C PHE A 14 -13.38 4.92 67.15
N SER A 15 -12.67 4.07 67.90
CA SER A 15 -11.55 3.29 67.39
C SER A 15 -12.00 2.29 66.32
N ARG A 16 -13.15 1.61 66.50
CA ARG A 16 -13.65 0.61 65.52
C ARG A 16 -14.10 1.28 64.22
N HIS A 17 -14.77 2.45 64.30
CA HIS A 17 -15.16 3.18 63.09
C HIS A 17 -13.98 3.78 62.35
N ALA A 18 -12.93 4.20 63.06
CA ALA A 18 -11.69 4.68 62.44
C ALA A 18 -10.95 3.56 61.71
N LEU A 19 -10.86 2.36 62.31
CA LEU A 19 -10.28 1.18 61.67
C LEU A 19 -11.05 0.74 60.40
N VAL A 20 -12.38 0.71 60.47
CA VAL A 20 -13.22 0.38 59.29
C VAL A 20 -13.03 1.42 58.15
N ARG A 21 -12.99 2.71 58.50
CA ARG A 21 -12.74 3.75 57.50
C ARG A 21 -11.36 3.62 56.87
N MET A 22 -10.32 3.34 57.67
CA MET A 22 -8.98 3.10 57.14
C MET A 22 -8.91 1.87 56.24
N ALA A 23 -9.58 0.78 56.59
CA ALA A 23 -9.63 -0.43 55.78
C ALA A 23 -10.34 -0.19 54.43
N VAL A 24 -11.42 0.60 54.43
CA VAL A 24 -12.14 1.00 53.19
C VAL A 24 -11.26 1.90 52.31
N ILE A 25 -10.56 2.88 52.89
CA ILE A 25 -9.64 3.75 52.16
C ILE A 25 -8.49 2.95 51.56
N TYR A 26 -7.92 2.01 52.31
CA TYR A 26 -6.82 1.15 51.82
C TYR A 26 -7.31 0.21 50.70
N GLY A 27 -8.52 -0.35 50.83
CA GLY A 27 -9.15 -1.15 49.77
C GLY A 27 -9.45 -0.36 48.50
N LEU A 28 -9.86 0.91 48.61
CA LEU A 28 -10.05 1.80 47.48
C LEU A 28 -8.70 2.19 46.82
N LEU A 29 -7.67 2.44 47.61
CA LEU A 29 -6.32 2.73 47.11
C LEU A 29 -5.69 1.54 46.37
N THR A 30 -5.92 0.31 46.84
CA THR A 30 -5.40 -0.89 46.12
C THR A 30 -6.07 -1.11 44.78
N MET A 31 -7.34 -0.70 44.60
CA MET A 31 -8.03 -0.80 43.31
C MET A 31 -7.48 0.17 42.26
N ILE A 32 -6.91 1.31 42.68
CA ILE A 32 -6.32 2.31 41.76
C ILE A 32 -4.98 1.82 41.18
N TYR A 33 -4.25 0.94 41.88
CA TYR A 33 -2.98 0.37 41.42
C TYR A 33 -3.14 -0.88 40.54
N SER A 34 -4.37 -1.40 40.36
CA SER A 34 -4.62 -2.68 39.65
C SER A 34 -4.70 -2.57 38.15
N CYS A 35 -4.57 -1.38 37.53
CA CYS A 35 -4.69 -1.19 36.09
C CYS A 35 -3.41 -0.69 35.43
N ASN A 36 -2.33 -1.47 35.54
CA ASN A 36 -1.17 -1.33 34.65
C ASN A 36 -0.84 -2.68 33.99
N SER A 37 -1.77 -3.16 33.16
CA SER A 37 -1.37 -4.14 32.16
C SER A 37 -0.58 -3.39 31.07
N ASN A 38 0.73 -3.57 31.03
CA ASN A 38 1.52 -3.23 29.87
C ASN A 38 0.95 -3.99 28.68
N TYR A 39 0.00 -3.35 27.94
CA TYR A 39 -0.48 -3.91 26.69
C TYR A 39 0.68 -3.91 25.70
N THR A 40 1.30 -5.07 25.55
CA THR A 40 2.26 -5.29 24.46
C THR A 40 1.43 -5.61 23.23
N PRO A 41 1.39 -4.73 22.21
CA PRO A 41 0.70 -5.03 20.96
C PRO A 41 1.25 -6.31 20.38
N LYS A 42 0.40 -7.34 20.22
CA LYS A 42 0.83 -8.57 19.53
C LYS A 42 1.15 -8.21 18.08
N PRO A 43 2.28 -8.69 17.52
CA PRO A 43 2.55 -8.52 16.11
C PRO A 43 1.37 -9.02 15.28
N LYS A 44 0.94 -8.24 14.28
CA LYS A 44 -0.09 -8.70 13.35
C LYS A 44 0.40 -9.97 12.67
N GLY A 45 -0.35 -11.07 12.80
CA GLY A 45 -0.07 -12.29 12.05
C GLY A 45 -0.58 -12.13 10.62
N TYR A 46 0.25 -12.47 9.64
CA TYR A 46 -0.13 -12.54 8.23
C TYR A 46 -0.17 -14.01 7.80
N PHE A 47 -1.08 -14.33 6.88
CA PHE A 47 -1.04 -15.64 6.23
C PHE A 47 0.29 -15.81 5.49
N LYS A 48 0.87 -17.02 5.58
CA LYS A 48 2.07 -17.34 4.82
C LYS A 48 1.76 -17.29 3.32
N ILE A 49 2.40 -16.39 2.59
CA ILE A 49 2.31 -16.33 1.14
C ILE A 49 3.52 -17.07 0.57
N ASN A 50 3.28 -18.06 -0.29
CA ASN A 50 4.34 -18.73 -1.03
C ASN A 50 4.55 -17.95 -2.33
N PHE A 51 5.63 -17.21 -2.43
CA PHE A 51 5.99 -16.50 -3.64
C PHE A 51 6.65 -17.44 -4.66
N PRO A 52 6.29 -17.35 -5.94
CA PRO A 52 6.95 -18.09 -7.00
C PRO A 52 8.40 -17.59 -7.21
N GLU A 53 9.23 -18.44 -7.82
CA GLU A 53 10.57 -18.04 -8.24
C GLU A 53 10.49 -16.96 -9.33
N LYS A 54 11.35 -15.96 -9.25
CA LYS A 54 11.46 -14.91 -10.25
C LYS A 54 12.18 -15.41 -11.50
N LYS A 55 11.39 -15.81 -12.49
CA LYS A 55 11.83 -16.16 -13.84
C LYS A 55 11.03 -15.37 -14.84
N TYR A 56 11.70 -14.84 -15.87
CA TYR A 56 11.10 -13.91 -16.82
C TYR A 56 11.04 -14.49 -18.22
N GLN A 57 10.12 -13.97 -19.01
CA GLN A 57 9.95 -14.27 -20.43
C GLN A 57 9.73 -12.97 -21.20
N LEU A 58 10.13 -12.97 -22.48
CA LEU A 58 10.04 -11.80 -23.33
C LEU A 58 8.61 -11.63 -23.88
N PHE A 59 8.06 -10.42 -23.75
CA PHE A 59 6.93 -9.95 -24.53
C PHE A 59 7.46 -9.28 -25.80
N ASP A 60 7.30 -9.95 -26.93
CA ASP A 60 7.69 -9.47 -28.26
C ASP A 60 6.63 -9.86 -29.28
N GLN A 61 5.48 -9.21 -29.19
CA GLN A 61 4.35 -9.47 -30.09
C GLN A 61 4.48 -8.66 -31.40
N PRO A 62 4.21 -9.27 -32.57
CA PRO A 62 4.17 -8.55 -33.83
C PRO A 62 3.19 -7.38 -33.80
N GLY A 63 3.61 -6.22 -34.33
CA GLY A 63 2.78 -5.01 -34.42
C GLY A 63 2.72 -4.17 -33.15
N TYR A 64 3.29 -4.61 -32.01
CA TYR A 64 3.44 -3.77 -30.84
C TYR A 64 4.67 -2.88 -30.97
N PRO A 65 4.60 -1.59 -30.56
CA PRO A 65 5.72 -0.63 -30.67
C PRO A 65 6.74 -0.76 -29.54
N TYR A 66 6.67 -1.83 -28.74
CA TYR A 66 7.56 -2.05 -27.60
C TYR A 66 7.73 -3.54 -27.29
N THR A 67 8.81 -3.82 -26.55
CA THR A 67 9.11 -5.13 -25.96
C THR A 67 9.53 -4.95 -24.51
N PHE A 68 9.34 -5.98 -23.68
CA PHE A 68 9.78 -6.02 -22.28
C PHE A 68 9.78 -7.46 -21.75
N GLU A 69 10.41 -7.69 -20.63
CA GLU A 69 10.34 -8.97 -19.93
C GLU A 69 9.32 -8.92 -18.80
N TYR A 70 8.59 -10.02 -18.61
CA TYR A 70 7.60 -10.18 -17.55
C TYR A 70 7.70 -11.58 -16.93
N PRO A 71 7.27 -11.77 -15.65
CA PRO A 71 7.47 -13.04 -14.96
C PRO A 71 6.60 -14.16 -15.54
N LEU A 72 7.13 -15.41 -15.51
CA LEU A 72 6.46 -16.60 -16.02
C LEU A 72 5.11 -16.89 -15.34
N TYR A 73 4.91 -16.40 -14.10
CA TYR A 73 3.66 -16.56 -13.36
C TYR A 73 2.62 -15.46 -13.66
N ALA A 74 2.93 -14.55 -14.58
CA ALA A 74 1.99 -13.54 -15.06
C ALA A 74 1.48 -13.87 -16.47
N ASN A 75 0.33 -13.30 -16.81
CA ASN A 75 -0.28 -13.43 -18.13
C ASN A 75 -0.47 -12.04 -18.73
N VAL A 76 -0.03 -11.86 -19.98
CA VAL A 76 -0.28 -10.62 -20.73
C VAL A 76 -1.49 -10.81 -21.61
N VAL A 77 -2.48 -9.94 -21.48
CA VAL A 77 -3.69 -9.92 -22.31
C VAL A 77 -3.88 -8.53 -22.91
N LYS A 78 -4.38 -8.50 -24.14
CA LYS A 78 -4.76 -7.23 -24.79
C LYS A 78 -5.90 -6.59 -24.02
N ASP A 79 -5.79 -5.27 -23.79
CA ASP A 79 -6.88 -4.48 -23.25
C ASP A 79 -7.57 -3.76 -24.43
N SER A 80 -8.83 -4.09 -24.65
CA SER A 80 -9.62 -3.51 -25.75
C SER A 80 -10.65 -2.47 -25.29
N THR A 81 -10.85 -2.37 -23.97
CA THR A 81 -11.83 -1.46 -23.37
C THR A 81 -11.29 -0.81 -22.11
N PHE A 82 -11.48 0.50 -22.01
CA PHE A 82 -11.11 1.26 -20.82
C PHE A 82 -12.37 2.00 -20.32
N PHE A 83 -12.85 1.64 -19.12
CA PHE A 83 -14.14 2.13 -18.56
C PHE A 83 -15.34 1.97 -19.52
N GLY A 84 -15.38 0.87 -20.28
CA GLY A 84 -16.46 0.57 -21.21
C GLY A 84 -16.35 1.22 -22.59
N GLU A 85 -15.36 2.07 -22.82
CA GLU A 85 -15.05 2.68 -24.12
C GLU A 85 -13.89 1.92 -24.80
N ALA A 86 -13.84 1.98 -26.13
CA ALA A 86 -12.73 1.41 -26.89
C ALA A 86 -11.42 2.15 -26.58
N THR A 87 -10.33 1.39 -26.47
CA THR A 87 -8.99 1.98 -26.30
C THR A 87 -8.57 2.78 -27.53
N GLU A 88 -7.81 3.85 -27.36
CA GLU A 88 -7.34 4.76 -28.42
C GLU A 88 -6.58 4.02 -29.54
N ASN A 89 -5.92 2.93 -29.19
CA ASN A 89 -5.13 2.09 -30.11
C ASN A 89 -5.08 0.65 -29.60
N PRO A 90 -4.63 -0.32 -30.42
CA PRO A 90 -4.64 -1.74 -30.06
C PRO A 90 -3.49 -2.19 -29.14
N TRP A 91 -2.61 -1.30 -28.68
CA TRP A 91 -1.39 -1.60 -27.95
C TRP A 91 -1.52 -1.46 -26.43
N TRP A 92 -2.74 -1.33 -25.92
CA TRP A 92 -3.02 -1.39 -24.50
C TRP A 92 -3.05 -2.85 -24.06
N ILE A 93 -2.44 -3.13 -22.91
CA ILE A 93 -2.36 -4.48 -22.35
C ILE A 93 -2.58 -4.48 -20.84
N ASN A 94 -2.97 -5.64 -20.34
CA ASN A 94 -3.02 -5.93 -18.91
C ASN A 94 -2.02 -7.05 -18.61
N ILE A 95 -1.17 -6.85 -17.62
CA ILE A 95 -0.28 -7.89 -17.07
C ILE A 95 -0.93 -8.38 -15.79
N ASN A 96 -1.55 -9.56 -15.84
CA ASN A 96 -2.29 -10.14 -14.74
C ASN A 96 -1.39 -11.04 -13.90
N PHE A 97 -1.53 -10.96 -12.59
CA PHE A 97 -0.90 -11.83 -11.59
C PHE A 97 -1.99 -12.61 -10.85
N PRO A 98 -2.50 -13.73 -11.41
CA PRO A 98 -3.69 -14.41 -10.88
C PRO A 98 -3.51 -14.87 -9.43
N GLN A 99 -2.31 -15.31 -9.06
CA GLN A 99 -2.00 -15.78 -7.70
C GLN A 99 -2.18 -14.68 -6.63
N PHE A 100 -2.06 -13.40 -7.04
CA PHE A 100 -2.09 -12.25 -6.13
C PHE A 100 -3.32 -11.38 -6.32
N ASN A 101 -4.25 -11.77 -7.23
CA ASN A 101 -5.36 -10.90 -7.65
C ASN A 101 -4.89 -9.49 -8.02
N GLY A 102 -3.70 -9.40 -8.62
CA GLY A 102 -3.05 -8.16 -9.01
C GLY A 102 -3.00 -8.01 -10.52
N ARG A 103 -2.93 -6.76 -10.98
CA ARG A 103 -2.85 -6.42 -12.40
C ARG A 103 -2.11 -5.12 -12.63
N ILE A 104 -1.20 -5.10 -13.60
CA ILE A 104 -0.65 -3.84 -14.13
C ILE A 104 -1.45 -3.49 -15.37
N TYR A 105 -2.17 -2.36 -15.31
CA TYR A 105 -2.77 -1.75 -16.49
C TYR A 105 -1.71 -0.96 -17.24
N VAL A 106 -1.51 -1.28 -18.52
CA VAL A 106 -0.55 -0.62 -19.38
C VAL A 106 -1.28 0.07 -20.51
N SER A 107 -1.25 1.38 -20.51
CA SER A 107 -1.79 2.23 -21.59
C SER A 107 -0.66 2.79 -22.44
N TYR A 108 -0.87 2.80 -23.76
CA TYR A 108 0.07 3.36 -24.72
C TYR A 108 -0.58 4.51 -25.49
N LYS A 109 0.19 5.55 -25.75
CA LYS A 109 -0.23 6.70 -26.56
C LYS A 109 0.91 7.17 -27.47
N GLU A 110 0.53 7.61 -28.68
CA GLU A 110 1.48 8.20 -29.62
C GLU A 110 1.62 9.70 -29.35
N ILE A 111 2.85 10.16 -29.18
CA ILE A 111 3.19 11.60 -29.20
C ILE A 111 3.01 12.10 -30.65
N GLY A 112 2.41 13.27 -30.80
CA GLY A 112 2.02 13.78 -32.13
C GLY A 112 0.51 13.72 -32.36
N LYS A 113 -0.14 12.57 -32.09
CA LYS A 113 -1.58 12.50 -31.92
C LYS A 113 -2.00 13.12 -30.57
N ASN A 114 -1.15 12.99 -29.56
CA ASN A 114 -1.30 13.58 -28.22
C ASN A 114 -0.17 14.58 -27.97
N LYS A 115 -0.49 15.71 -27.34
CA LYS A 115 0.55 16.67 -26.92
C LYS A 115 1.34 16.08 -25.76
N PHE A 116 2.68 16.09 -25.88
CA PHE A 116 3.59 15.51 -24.90
C PHE A 116 3.38 16.06 -23.48
N ASP A 117 3.33 17.40 -23.35
CA ASP A 117 3.11 18.06 -22.06
C ASP A 117 1.78 17.65 -21.43
N LYS A 118 0.73 17.43 -22.25
CA LYS A 118 -0.53 16.93 -21.74
C LYS A 118 -0.41 15.52 -21.20
N LEU A 119 0.30 14.61 -21.88
CA LEU A 119 0.53 13.24 -21.43
C LEU A 119 1.26 13.19 -20.08
N ILE A 120 2.31 14.02 -19.94
CA ILE A 120 3.02 14.18 -18.68
C ILE A 120 2.09 14.68 -17.58
N ASN A 121 1.38 15.79 -17.82
CA ASN A 121 0.46 16.36 -16.85
C ASN A 121 -0.65 15.37 -16.45
N ASP A 122 -1.20 14.61 -17.41
CA ASP A 122 -2.20 13.59 -17.15
C ASP A 122 -1.65 12.46 -16.25
N ALA A 123 -0.39 12.04 -16.45
CA ALA A 123 0.24 11.04 -15.60
C ALA A 123 0.40 11.52 -14.16
N PHE A 124 0.88 12.74 -13.94
CA PHE A 124 0.97 13.36 -12.61
C PHE A 124 -0.42 13.55 -11.98
N ASN A 125 -1.39 14.06 -12.73
CA ASN A 125 -2.76 14.28 -12.25
C ASN A 125 -3.43 12.97 -11.83
N LEU A 126 -3.24 11.88 -12.58
CA LEU A 126 -3.77 10.57 -12.24
C LEU A 126 -3.15 10.03 -10.94
N THR A 127 -1.85 10.25 -10.73
CA THR A 127 -1.17 9.90 -9.47
C THR A 127 -1.67 10.76 -8.32
N ASN A 128 -1.80 12.07 -8.52
CA ASN A 128 -2.25 13.02 -7.51
C ASN A 128 -3.72 12.84 -7.09
N LYS A 129 -4.56 12.14 -7.88
CA LYS A 129 -5.92 11.75 -7.43
C LYS A 129 -5.90 10.89 -6.16
N HIS A 130 -4.79 10.27 -5.82
CA HIS A 130 -4.63 9.49 -4.59
C HIS A 130 -4.31 10.33 -3.35
N ASN A 131 -4.03 11.65 -3.49
CA ASN A 131 -3.62 12.54 -2.38
C ASN A 131 -4.55 12.49 -1.17
N SER A 132 -5.85 12.29 -1.36
CA SER A 132 -6.82 12.24 -0.24
C SER A 132 -6.67 11.01 0.66
N LYS A 133 -5.97 9.96 0.19
CA LYS A 133 -5.73 8.69 0.88
C LYS A 133 -4.24 8.37 1.02
N ALA A 134 -3.39 9.13 0.35
CA ALA A 134 -1.94 8.95 0.40
C ALA A 134 -1.34 9.58 1.66
N ASN A 135 -0.35 8.90 2.24
CA ASN A 135 0.50 9.44 3.30
C ASN A 135 1.77 10.08 2.71
N SER A 136 2.22 9.57 1.56
CA SER A 136 3.35 10.11 0.77
C SER A 136 3.16 9.81 -0.70
N ILE A 137 3.81 10.61 -1.56
CA ILE A 137 4.03 10.32 -2.98
C ILE A 137 5.50 10.59 -3.24
N ASP A 138 6.24 9.51 -3.46
CA ASP A 138 7.67 9.57 -3.78
C ASP A 138 7.85 9.41 -5.28
N GLU A 139 8.58 10.34 -5.89
CA GLU A 139 8.84 10.40 -7.31
C GLU A 139 10.31 10.07 -7.60
N SER A 140 10.55 9.13 -8.51
CA SER A 140 11.88 8.73 -8.91
C SER A 140 12.02 8.75 -10.43
N ARG A 141 13.03 9.43 -10.95
CA ARG A 141 13.31 9.43 -12.39
C ARG A 141 13.71 8.04 -12.88
N ILE A 142 13.22 7.71 -14.06
CA ILE A 142 13.61 6.50 -14.78
C ILE A 142 14.54 6.93 -15.94
N GLU A 143 15.74 6.36 -15.94
CA GLU A 143 16.70 6.46 -17.04
C GLU A 143 17.33 5.08 -17.19
N THR A 144 17.12 4.44 -18.34
CA THR A 144 17.64 3.09 -18.58
C THR A 144 18.73 3.11 -19.65
N SER A 145 19.54 2.06 -19.73
CA SER A 145 20.55 1.87 -20.78
C SER A 145 19.95 1.79 -22.19
N ASN A 146 18.65 1.54 -22.29
CA ASN A 146 17.92 1.48 -23.57
C ASN A 146 17.37 2.84 -24.01
N ASN A 147 17.86 3.95 -23.43
CA ASN A 147 17.41 5.32 -23.69
C ASN A 147 15.90 5.50 -23.43
N ILE A 148 15.40 4.86 -22.37
CA ILE A 148 14.04 5.04 -21.89
C ILE A 148 14.06 6.05 -20.75
N HIS A 149 13.23 7.05 -20.85
CA HIS A 149 13.03 8.09 -19.83
C HIS A 149 11.66 7.96 -19.21
N GLY A 150 11.48 8.45 -17.99
CA GLY A 150 10.17 8.40 -17.35
C GLY A 150 10.20 8.81 -15.89
N MET A 151 9.12 8.45 -15.20
CA MET A 151 8.97 8.65 -13.78
C MET A 151 8.33 7.42 -13.15
N PHE A 152 8.83 7.03 -12.00
CA PHE A 152 8.22 6.06 -11.11
C PHE A 152 7.62 6.79 -9.91
N PHE A 153 6.38 6.43 -9.58
CA PHE A 153 5.64 6.95 -8.42
C PHE A 153 5.42 5.83 -7.42
N ASN A 154 5.86 6.04 -6.19
CA ASN A 154 5.54 5.19 -5.06
C ASN A 154 4.62 5.96 -4.11
N VAL A 155 3.37 5.51 -4.01
CA VAL A 155 2.30 6.16 -3.26
C VAL A 155 2.03 5.36 -2.00
N GLY A 156 2.39 5.93 -0.85
CA GLY A 156 2.15 5.33 0.48
C GLY A 156 0.72 5.59 0.96
N GLY A 157 0.22 4.70 1.82
CA GLY A 157 -1.12 4.80 2.40
C GLY A 157 -2.12 3.81 1.80
N ASP A 158 -3.39 3.91 2.23
CA ASP A 158 -4.48 3.04 1.78
C ASP A 158 -5.03 3.48 0.41
N VAL A 159 -4.17 3.39 -0.61
CA VAL A 159 -4.45 3.83 -1.99
C VAL A 159 -4.75 2.65 -2.90
N ALA A 160 -5.54 2.88 -3.95
CA ALA A 160 -5.92 1.83 -4.91
C ALA A 160 -4.72 1.33 -5.72
N THR A 161 -3.70 2.16 -5.95
CA THR A 161 -2.45 1.79 -6.62
C THR A 161 -1.27 2.45 -5.94
N ALA A 162 -0.39 1.64 -5.36
CA ALA A 162 0.82 2.09 -4.68
C ALA A 162 1.98 2.34 -5.66
N ASN A 163 2.00 1.64 -6.80
CA ASN A 163 3.11 1.68 -7.74
C ASN A 163 2.62 2.02 -9.14
N GLN A 164 3.12 3.12 -9.68
CA GLN A 164 2.78 3.62 -11.01
C GLN A 164 4.06 4.11 -11.71
N PHE A 165 4.06 4.12 -13.02
CA PHE A 165 5.15 4.69 -13.80
C PHE A 165 4.67 5.19 -15.16
N PHE A 166 5.44 6.05 -15.79
CA PHE A 166 5.38 6.26 -17.23
C PHE A 166 6.76 6.16 -17.86
N LEU A 167 6.79 5.73 -19.11
CA LEU A 167 7.98 5.59 -19.94
C LEU A 167 7.77 6.36 -21.26
N THR A 168 8.81 6.97 -21.76
CA THR A 168 8.77 7.74 -23.01
C THR A 168 10.15 7.82 -23.66
N ASP A 169 10.18 8.02 -24.98
CA ASP A 169 11.35 8.50 -25.73
C ASP A 169 11.26 10.01 -26.01
N SER A 170 10.25 10.69 -25.43
CA SER A 170 9.98 12.12 -25.59
C SER A 170 9.62 12.57 -27.01
N THR A 171 9.57 11.68 -27.99
CA THR A 171 9.38 12.02 -29.42
C THR A 171 8.19 11.32 -30.06
N LYS A 172 8.02 10.02 -29.84
CA LYS A 172 6.97 9.21 -30.48
C LYS A 172 6.11 8.45 -29.51
N HIS A 173 6.67 7.98 -28.41
CA HIS A 173 6.10 6.95 -27.58
C HIS A 173 5.87 7.41 -26.15
N PHE A 174 4.70 7.14 -25.62
CA PHE A 174 4.36 7.33 -24.22
C PHE A 174 3.59 6.12 -23.72
N LEU A 175 4.07 5.52 -22.64
CA LEU A 175 3.44 4.37 -21.98
C LEU A 175 3.28 4.66 -20.50
N ARG A 176 2.12 4.33 -19.95
CA ARG A 176 1.87 4.40 -18.50
C ARG A 176 1.49 3.03 -17.97
N GLY A 177 2.06 2.65 -16.83
CA GLY A 177 1.72 1.44 -16.09
C GLY A 177 1.27 1.77 -14.67
N ALA A 178 0.29 1.03 -14.16
CA ALA A 178 -0.18 1.16 -12.78
C ALA A 178 -0.64 -0.19 -12.24
N LEU A 179 -0.12 -0.58 -11.06
CA LEU A 179 -0.45 -1.83 -10.39
C LEU A 179 -1.68 -1.64 -9.51
N TYR A 180 -2.70 -2.46 -9.74
CA TYR A 180 -3.92 -2.55 -8.93
C TYR A 180 -4.12 -3.96 -8.39
N PHE A 181 -4.88 -4.05 -7.30
CA PHE A 181 -5.34 -5.32 -6.74
C PHE A 181 -6.87 -5.34 -6.70
N ASP A 182 -7.47 -6.50 -6.98
CA ASP A 182 -8.91 -6.74 -6.80
C ASP A 182 -9.21 -6.96 -5.29
N ALA A 183 -8.87 -5.96 -4.48
CA ALA A 183 -9.04 -5.95 -3.03
C ALA A 183 -9.27 -4.52 -2.55
N ALA A 184 -9.92 -4.37 -1.41
CA ALA A 184 -10.00 -3.06 -0.76
C ALA A 184 -8.59 -2.55 -0.43
N PRO A 185 -8.28 -1.27 -0.71
CA PRO A 185 -6.99 -0.69 -0.40
C PRO A 185 -6.67 -0.82 1.10
N ASN A 186 -5.55 -1.47 1.41
CA ASN A 186 -5.02 -1.62 2.75
C ASN A 186 -3.51 -1.79 2.66
N ALA A 187 -2.78 -0.75 3.01
CA ALA A 187 -1.32 -0.70 2.87
C ALA A 187 -0.62 -1.82 3.64
N ASP A 188 -1.03 -2.06 4.89
CA ASP A 188 -0.43 -3.08 5.74
C ASP A 188 -0.58 -4.50 5.15
N SER A 189 -1.80 -4.85 4.71
CA SER A 189 -2.10 -6.19 4.19
C SER A 189 -1.47 -6.45 2.83
N LEU A 190 -1.37 -5.42 1.98
CA LEU A 190 -0.82 -5.52 0.63
C LEU A 190 0.69 -5.29 0.57
N ALA A 191 1.32 -4.81 1.66
CA ALA A 191 2.73 -4.40 1.67
C ALA A 191 3.68 -5.47 1.14
N ILE A 192 3.50 -6.73 1.55
CA ILE A 192 4.39 -7.83 1.18
C ILE A 192 4.25 -8.16 -0.30
N VAL A 193 3.00 -8.22 -0.83
CA VAL A 193 2.73 -8.49 -2.24
C VAL A 193 3.14 -7.30 -3.11
N ASN A 194 2.85 -6.07 -2.68
CA ASN A 194 3.33 -4.86 -3.37
C ASN A 194 4.84 -4.85 -3.52
N LYS A 195 5.59 -5.16 -2.45
CA LYS A 195 7.05 -5.24 -2.48
C LYS A 195 7.54 -6.33 -3.45
N PHE A 196 6.90 -7.49 -3.45
CA PHE A 196 7.25 -8.58 -4.36
C PHE A 196 7.02 -8.17 -5.83
N LEU A 197 5.86 -7.60 -6.18
CA LEU A 197 5.54 -7.20 -7.54
C LEU A 197 6.26 -5.91 -7.98
N LEU A 198 6.70 -5.06 -7.03
CA LEU A 198 7.53 -3.90 -7.33
C LEU A 198 8.85 -4.31 -8.03
N ASP A 199 9.46 -5.41 -7.60
CA ASP A 199 10.69 -5.92 -8.24
C ASP A 199 10.41 -6.36 -9.68
N ASP A 200 9.24 -6.94 -9.96
CA ASP A 200 8.83 -7.31 -11.32
C ASP A 200 8.56 -6.07 -12.19
N MET A 201 7.95 -5.03 -11.63
CA MET A 201 7.77 -3.76 -12.32
C MET A 201 9.11 -3.09 -12.67
N LYS A 202 10.08 -3.13 -11.74
CA LYS A 202 11.44 -2.62 -11.99
C LYS A 202 12.15 -3.44 -13.07
N HIS A 203 11.99 -4.77 -13.06
CA HIS A 203 12.56 -5.63 -14.10
C HIS A 203 11.94 -5.32 -15.47
N LEU A 204 10.61 -5.19 -15.55
CA LEU A 204 9.90 -4.77 -16.75
C LEU A 204 10.47 -3.44 -17.28
N ILE A 205 10.60 -2.42 -16.45
CA ILE A 205 11.14 -1.10 -16.83
C ILE A 205 12.58 -1.22 -17.36
N ASN A 206 13.43 -1.99 -16.67
CA ASN A 206 14.85 -2.14 -17.06
C ASN A 206 15.03 -2.92 -18.36
N SER A 207 14.14 -3.88 -18.66
CA SER A 207 14.17 -4.67 -19.87
C SER A 207 13.44 -4.01 -21.05
N PHE A 208 12.71 -2.93 -20.79
CA PHE A 208 11.85 -2.26 -21.77
C PHE A 208 12.64 -1.68 -22.94
N LYS A 209 12.08 -1.82 -24.15
CA LYS A 209 12.62 -1.22 -25.39
C LYS A 209 11.47 -0.77 -26.30
N TRP A 210 11.64 0.38 -26.94
CA TRP A 210 10.85 0.78 -28.11
C TRP A 210 11.31 0.02 -29.36
N LYS A 211 10.40 -0.18 -30.32
CA LYS A 211 10.67 -0.75 -31.63
C LYS A 211 10.67 0.30 -32.72
#